data_472c58cecd4f7207b2a5a97f2ce2eb53
#
_entry.id   472c58cecd4f7207b2a5a97f2ce2eb53
#
_cell.length_a   1.000
_cell.length_b   1.000
_cell.length_c   1.000
_cell.angle_alpha   90.00
_cell.angle_beta   90.00
_cell.angle_gamma   90.00
#
_symmetry.space_group_name_H-M   'P 1'
#
loop_
_entity.id
_entity.type
_entity.pdbx_description
1 polymer ?
#
loop_
_entity_poly.entity_id
_entity_poly.type
_entity_poly.pdbx_seq_one_letter_code
_entity_poly.pdbx_strand_id
1 'polypeptide(L)'
;RGVVQAGWAGIAGEGDDVLTVGELPHARLFPRMAAVVHHAGAGTAAAALRAGVPSVPVPVTADQPFWAGRLARLGAATTPVRFTDLTADRLAEAVRQAVEEQWLREGAEEAARAMAEEDGAARVAEAVAALGR
;
A
#
# COMPACT_ATOMS: atom_id res chain seq x y z
N ARG A 1 13.15 -10.57 6.31
CA ARG A 1 13.55 -10.52 4.90
C ARG A 1 12.75 -9.42 4.20
N GLY A 2 13.40 -8.66 3.30
CA GLY A 2 12.82 -7.57 2.55
C GLY A 2 12.84 -7.80 1.04
N VAL A 3 11.84 -7.22 0.35
CA VAL A 3 11.84 -7.09 -1.11
C VAL A 3 11.88 -5.60 -1.44
N VAL A 4 12.86 -5.19 -2.23
CA VAL A 4 13.00 -3.79 -2.69
C VAL A 4 12.75 -3.76 -4.20
N GLN A 5 11.76 -3.00 -4.62
CA GLN A 5 11.53 -2.73 -6.04
C GLN A 5 12.43 -1.57 -6.45
N ALA A 6 13.36 -1.82 -7.36
CA ALA A 6 14.37 -0.85 -7.79
C ALA A 6 13.74 0.42 -8.40
N GLY A 7 12.66 0.27 -9.15
CA GLY A 7 11.99 1.37 -9.83
C GLY A 7 12.92 2.15 -10.77
N TRP A 8 12.47 3.30 -11.21
CA TRP A 8 13.26 4.22 -12.03
C TRP A 8 14.41 4.90 -11.27
N ALA A 9 14.33 4.95 -9.94
CA ALA A 9 15.38 5.53 -9.09
C ALA A 9 16.57 4.59 -8.87
N GLY A 10 16.50 3.33 -9.34
CA GLY A 10 17.57 2.36 -9.22
C GLY A 10 17.92 1.98 -7.78
N ILE A 11 16.95 2.07 -6.87
CA ILE A 11 17.15 1.70 -5.46
C ILE A 11 17.46 0.21 -5.38
N ALA A 12 18.53 -0.13 -4.70
CA ALA A 12 18.91 -1.51 -4.43
C ALA A 12 19.02 -1.74 -2.91
N GLY A 13 18.60 -2.91 -2.48
CA GLY A 13 18.87 -3.36 -1.11
C GLY A 13 20.24 -4.03 -1.02
N GLU A 14 20.87 -3.92 0.13
CA GLU A 14 22.13 -4.59 0.46
C GLU A 14 21.89 -5.67 1.51
N GLY A 15 22.62 -6.76 1.41
CA GLY A 15 22.61 -7.87 2.38
C GLY A 15 21.80 -9.08 1.93
N ASP A 16 22.08 -10.22 2.57
CA ASP A 16 21.50 -11.54 2.23
C ASP A 16 20.00 -11.66 2.52
N ASP A 17 19.45 -10.75 3.31
CA ASP A 17 18.04 -10.73 3.68
C ASP A 17 17.19 -9.80 2.80
N VAL A 18 17.79 -9.15 1.79
CA VAL A 18 17.10 -8.22 0.90
C VAL A 18 17.19 -8.68 -0.54
N LEU A 19 16.03 -8.86 -1.18
CA LEU A 19 15.92 -9.17 -2.59
C LEU A 19 15.56 -7.90 -3.36
N THR A 20 16.42 -7.47 -4.26
CA THR A 20 16.12 -6.40 -5.21
C THR A 20 15.44 -6.98 -6.45
N VAL A 21 14.30 -6.43 -6.83
CA VAL A 21 13.51 -6.87 -7.98
C VAL A 21 13.22 -5.70 -8.92
N GLY A 22 12.95 -6.01 -10.19
CA GLY A 22 12.42 -5.05 -11.15
C GLY A 22 10.91 -4.82 -10.97
N GLU A 23 10.24 -4.42 -12.04
CA GLU A 23 8.79 -4.25 -12.02
C GLU A 23 8.08 -5.60 -11.83
N LEU A 24 7.26 -5.68 -10.80
CA LEU A 24 6.41 -6.84 -10.52
C LEU A 24 4.96 -6.39 -10.33
N PRO A 25 3.99 -7.17 -10.81
CA PRO A 25 2.59 -6.88 -10.55
C PRO A 25 2.28 -6.92 -9.04
N HIS A 26 1.83 -5.79 -8.48
CA HIS A 26 1.48 -5.67 -7.05
C HIS A 26 0.46 -6.72 -6.62
N ALA A 27 -0.51 -7.04 -7.47
CA ALA A 27 -1.52 -8.06 -7.20
C ALA A 27 -0.94 -9.47 -6.96
N ARG A 28 0.28 -9.76 -7.44
CA ARG A 28 0.96 -11.04 -7.20
C ARG A 28 1.94 -10.97 -6.04
N LEU A 29 2.53 -9.80 -5.81
CA LEU A 29 3.55 -9.61 -4.78
C LEU A 29 2.95 -9.33 -3.41
N PHE A 30 2.04 -8.35 -3.31
CA PHE A 30 1.54 -7.83 -2.04
C PHE A 30 0.86 -8.90 -1.16
N PRO A 31 0.05 -9.84 -1.69
CA PRO A 31 -0.54 -10.89 -0.85
C PRO A 31 0.46 -11.81 -0.13
N ARG A 32 1.74 -11.72 -0.51
CA ARG A 32 2.83 -12.51 0.10
C ARG A 32 3.65 -11.71 1.12
N MET A 33 3.34 -10.44 1.31
CA MET A 33 4.07 -9.53 2.19
C MET A 33 3.40 -9.45 3.55
N ALA A 34 4.21 -9.26 4.60
CA ALA A 34 3.69 -8.98 5.94
C ALA A 34 3.27 -7.50 6.08
N ALA A 35 3.96 -6.61 5.37
CA ALA A 35 3.63 -5.19 5.27
C ALA A 35 4.21 -4.62 3.96
N VAL A 36 3.69 -3.48 3.50
CA VAL A 36 4.17 -2.80 2.29
C VAL A 36 4.51 -1.35 2.60
N VAL A 37 5.76 -0.96 2.32
CA VAL A 37 6.20 0.44 2.37
C VAL A 37 6.01 1.07 1.00
N HIS A 38 5.29 2.19 0.91
CA HIS A 38 5.04 2.86 -0.37
C HIS A 38 4.70 4.35 -0.20
N HIS A 39 4.79 5.11 -1.30
CA HIS A 39 4.52 6.54 -1.33
C HIS A 39 3.03 6.92 -1.21
N ALA A 40 2.14 5.96 -1.12
CA ALA A 40 0.69 6.15 -1.03
C ALA A 40 0.03 6.79 -2.27
N GLY A 41 0.55 6.58 -3.47
CA GLY A 41 -0.20 6.87 -4.69
C GLY A 41 -1.47 6.01 -4.76
N ALA A 42 -2.57 6.55 -5.32
CA ALA A 42 -3.90 5.93 -5.33
C ALA A 42 -3.89 4.46 -5.79
N GLY A 43 -3.16 4.16 -6.88
CA GLY A 43 -3.08 2.79 -7.42
C GLY A 43 -2.38 1.80 -6.49
N THR A 44 -1.25 2.21 -5.89
CA THR A 44 -0.50 1.38 -4.95
C THR A 44 -1.27 1.20 -3.64
N ALA A 45 -1.89 2.26 -3.13
CA ALA A 45 -2.76 2.22 -1.96
C ALA A 45 -3.93 1.23 -2.16
N ALA A 46 -4.61 1.32 -3.31
CA ALA A 46 -5.68 0.38 -3.65
C ALA A 46 -5.18 -1.07 -3.80
N ALA A 47 -3.98 -1.28 -4.34
CA ALA A 47 -3.40 -2.62 -4.45
C ALA A 47 -3.07 -3.23 -3.09
N ALA A 48 -2.54 -2.44 -2.15
CA ALA A 48 -2.27 -2.87 -0.79
C ALA A 48 -3.57 -3.22 -0.03
N LEU A 49 -4.60 -2.37 -0.14
CA LEU A 49 -5.91 -2.65 0.44
C LEU A 49 -6.53 -3.92 -0.12
N ARG A 50 -6.54 -4.11 -1.45
CA ARG A 50 -7.07 -5.35 -2.06
C ARG A 50 -6.33 -6.60 -1.62
N ALA A 51 -5.04 -6.47 -1.33
CA ALA A 51 -4.23 -7.57 -0.83
C ALA A 51 -4.46 -7.87 0.67
N GLY A 52 -5.14 -7.00 1.40
CA GLY A 52 -5.36 -7.12 2.84
C GLY A 52 -4.06 -7.01 3.65
N VAL A 53 -3.11 -6.19 3.17
CA VAL A 53 -1.78 -6.08 3.77
C VAL A 53 -1.57 -4.70 4.37
N PRO A 54 -1.11 -4.61 5.64
CA PRO A 54 -0.80 -3.34 6.28
C PRO A 54 0.20 -2.50 5.50
N SER A 55 -0.05 -1.21 5.43
CA SER A 55 0.80 -0.25 4.74
C SER A 55 1.62 0.61 5.70
N VAL A 56 2.84 0.95 5.27
CA VAL A 56 3.67 2.01 5.84
C VAL A 56 3.76 3.13 4.81
N PRO A 57 2.88 4.15 4.89
CA PRO A 57 2.85 5.21 3.91
C PRO A 57 3.98 6.23 4.13
N VAL A 58 4.72 6.54 3.06
CA VAL A 58 5.76 7.59 3.04
C VAL A 58 5.40 8.58 1.92
N PRO A 59 4.40 9.45 2.12
CA PRO A 59 3.95 10.38 1.09
C PRO A 59 5.01 11.43 0.77
N VAL A 60 5.19 11.73 -0.52
CA VAL A 60 6.16 12.70 -1.04
C VAL A 60 5.47 13.94 -1.59
N THR A 61 4.44 13.77 -2.43
CA THR A 61 3.82 14.89 -3.17
C THR A 61 2.39 14.59 -3.61
N ALA A 62 1.75 15.57 -4.23
CA ALA A 62 0.43 15.49 -4.86
C ALA A 62 -0.68 14.98 -3.92
N ASP A 63 -1.44 13.99 -4.33
CA ASP A 63 -2.55 13.39 -3.59
C ASP A 63 -2.12 12.32 -2.56
N GLN A 64 -0.83 12.00 -2.52
CA GLN A 64 -0.29 10.95 -1.63
C GLN A 64 -0.59 11.19 -0.14
N PRO A 65 -0.48 12.43 0.43
CA PRO A 65 -0.86 12.66 1.82
C PRO A 65 -2.34 12.38 2.11
N PHE A 66 -3.23 12.64 1.14
CA PHE A 66 -4.65 12.33 1.25
C PHE A 66 -4.88 10.81 1.36
N TRP A 67 -4.29 10.04 0.45
CA TRP A 67 -4.43 8.59 0.46
C TRP A 67 -3.76 7.95 1.67
N ALA A 68 -2.58 8.43 2.07
CA ALA A 68 -1.90 8.00 3.29
C ALA A 68 -2.77 8.18 4.53
N GLY A 69 -3.39 9.36 4.68
CA GLY A 69 -4.33 9.63 5.76
C GLY A 69 -5.60 8.77 5.69
N ARG A 70 -6.06 8.44 4.49
CA ARG A 70 -7.21 7.55 4.29
C ARG A 70 -6.91 6.13 4.75
N LEU A 71 -5.75 5.58 4.37
CA LEU A 71 -5.28 4.25 4.81
C LEU A 71 -5.18 4.16 6.34
N ALA A 72 -4.61 5.18 6.97
CA ALA A 72 -4.48 5.23 8.43
C ALA A 72 -5.86 5.27 9.13
N ARG A 73 -6.81 6.06 8.61
CA ARG A 73 -8.18 6.10 9.17
C ARG A 73 -8.96 4.80 9.02
N LEU A 74 -8.65 3.99 8.02
CA LEU A 74 -9.21 2.64 7.84
C LEU A 74 -8.56 1.60 8.77
N GLY A 75 -7.56 1.98 9.58
CA GLY A 75 -6.80 1.02 10.37
C GLY A 75 -5.92 0.09 9.53
N ALA A 76 -5.73 0.39 8.24
CA ALA A 76 -4.96 -0.45 7.31
C ALA A 76 -3.51 0.04 7.11
N ALA A 77 -3.08 1.05 7.86
CA ALA A 77 -1.74 1.61 7.76
C ALA A 77 -1.28 2.23 9.08
N THR A 78 0.03 2.27 9.25
CA THR A 78 0.66 3.06 10.31
C THR A 78 0.43 4.56 10.10
N THR A 79 0.76 5.37 11.10
CA THR A 79 0.82 6.82 10.91
C THR A 79 1.77 7.15 9.76
N PRO A 80 1.35 7.97 8.78
CA PRO A 80 2.20 8.32 7.65
C PRO A 80 3.51 9.00 8.09
N VAL A 81 4.63 8.56 7.55
CA VAL A 81 5.94 9.20 7.74
C VAL A 81 6.18 10.14 6.57
N ARG A 82 6.17 11.46 6.80
CA ARG A 82 6.48 12.42 5.72
C ARG A 82 7.89 12.19 5.19
N PHE A 83 8.06 12.29 3.90
CA PHE A 83 9.36 12.05 3.26
C PHE A 83 10.48 12.94 3.83
N THR A 84 10.15 14.19 4.18
CA THR A 84 11.10 15.12 4.84
C THR A 84 11.55 14.68 6.23
N ASP A 85 10.77 13.84 6.89
CA ASP A 85 11.02 13.36 8.25
C ASP A 85 11.53 11.91 8.27
N LEU A 86 11.74 11.34 7.06
CA LEU A 86 12.16 9.94 6.91
C LEU A 86 13.59 9.74 7.39
N THR A 87 13.75 8.83 8.33
CA THR A 87 15.03 8.31 8.80
C THR A 87 14.97 6.79 8.87
N ALA A 88 16.12 6.12 8.90
CA ALA A 88 16.17 4.66 9.04
C ALA A 88 15.42 4.18 10.28
N ASP A 89 15.61 4.86 11.43
CA ASP A 89 14.97 4.50 12.69
C ASP A 89 13.44 4.65 12.63
N ARG A 90 12.93 5.75 12.04
CA ARG A 90 11.49 5.96 11.88
C ARG A 90 10.86 4.95 10.94
N LEU A 91 11.55 4.61 9.85
CA LEU A 91 11.08 3.60 8.92
C LEU A 91 11.05 2.22 9.59
N ALA A 92 12.12 1.86 10.29
CA ALA A 92 12.22 0.59 11.01
C ALA A 92 11.10 0.45 12.06
N GLU A 93 10.83 1.53 12.82
CA GLU A 93 9.73 1.56 13.79
C GLU A 93 8.38 1.37 13.14
N ALA A 94 8.10 2.10 12.05
CA ALA A 94 6.83 1.98 11.33
C ALA A 94 6.65 0.59 10.70
N VAL A 95 7.71 0.00 10.14
CA VAL A 95 7.68 -1.36 9.59
C VAL A 95 7.41 -2.39 10.70
N ARG A 96 8.08 -2.25 11.86
CA ARG A 96 7.84 -3.13 13.01
C ARG A 96 6.39 -3.04 13.46
N GLN A 97 5.86 -1.84 13.63
CA GLN A 97 4.47 -1.61 13.98
C GLN A 97 3.52 -2.29 12.98
N ALA A 98 3.76 -2.10 11.67
CA ALA A 98 2.91 -2.70 10.63
C ALA A 98 2.91 -4.24 10.64
N VAL A 99 4.00 -4.85 11.09
CA VAL A 99 4.15 -6.32 11.15
C VAL A 99 3.63 -6.90 12.46
N GLU A 100 3.83 -6.21 13.59
CA GLU A 100 3.55 -6.74 14.92
C GLU A 100 2.16 -6.40 15.43
N GLU A 101 1.59 -5.23 15.04
CA GLU A 101 0.29 -4.77 15.52
C GLU A 101 -0.85 -5.50 14.82
N GLN A 102 -1.53 -6.37 15.54
CA GLN A 102 -2.62 -7.18 14.99
C GLN A 102 -3.78 -6.34 14.45
N TRP A 103 -4.11 -5.22 15.08
CA TRP A 103 -5.20 -4.35 14.65
C TRP A 103 -4.98 -3.74 13.25
N LEU A 104 -3.72 -3.51 12.84
CA LEU A 104 -3.40 -3.06 11.49
C LEU A 104 -3.69 -4.14 10.45
N ARG A 105 -3.40 -5.38 10.78
CA ARG A 105 -3.72 -6.53 9.93
C ARG A 105 -5.22 -6.72 9.79
N GLU A 106 -5.94 -6.68 10.91
CA GLU A 106 -7.40 -6.80 10.93
C GLU A 106 -8.07 -5.69 10.12
N GLY A 107 -7.62 -4.43 10.26
CA GLY A 107 -8.11 -3.30 9.48
C GLY A 107 -7.83 -3.43 7.99
N ALA A 108 -6.65 -3.91 7.61
CA ALA A 108 -6.32 -4.17 6.21
C ALA A 108 -7.17 -5.29 5.60
N GLU A 109 -7.40 -6.37 6.33
CA GLU A 109 -8.26 -7.48 5.91
C GLU A 109 -9.74 -7.07 5.79
N GLU A 110 -10.23 -6.25 6.72
CA GLU A 110 -11.59 -5.70 6.65
C GLU A 110 -11.76 -4.81 5.42
N ALA A 111 -10.79 -3.93 5.16
CA ALA A 111 -10.80 -3.09 3.96
C ALA A 111 -10.76 -3.93 2.67
N ALA A 112 -9.98 -5.02 2.65
CA ALA A 112 -9.92 -5.94 1.51
C ALA A 112 -11.29 -6.60 1.25
N ARG A 113 -11.97 -7.05 2.31
CA ARG A 113 -13.32 -7.63 2.18
C ARG A 113 -14.31 -6.61 1.61
N ALA A 114 -14.31 -5.39 2.13
CA ALA A 114 -15.18 -4.33 1.62
C ALA A 114 -14.91 -4.02 0.15
N MET A 115 -13.64 -3.94 -0.26
CA MET A 115 -13.27 -3.70 -1.65
C MET A 115 -13.60 -4.85 -2.59
N ALA A 116 -13.67 -6.09 -2.09
CA ALA A 116 -14.05 -7.25 -2.90
C ALA A 116 -15.54 -7.24 -3.31
N GLU A 117 -16.37 -6.52 -2.55
CA GLU A 117 -17.79 -6.34 -2.83
C GLU A 117 -18.07 -5.23 -3.85
N GLU A 118 -17.04 -4.41 -4.17
CA GLU A 118 -17.17 -3.28 -5.10
C GLU A 118 -16.82 -3.69 -6.54
N ASP A 119 -17.75 -3.47 -7.46
CA ASP A 119 -17.52 -3.53 -8.90
C ASP A 119 -17.77 -2.17 -9.56
N GLY A 120 -16.79 -1.28 -9.42
CA GLY A 120 -16.85 0.06 -10.01
C GLY A 120 -16.89 0.04 -11.54
N ALA A 121 -16.28 -0.96 -12.18
CA ALA A 121 -16.27 -1.09 -13.63
C ALA A 121 -17.66 -1.44 -14.17
N ALA A 122 -18.36 -2.38 -13.52
CA ALA A 122 -19.74 -2.72 -13.90
C ALA A 122 -20.67 -1.52 -13.74
N ARG A 123 -20.57 -0.76 -12.66
CA ARG A 123 -21.38 0.45 -12.44
C ARG A 123 -21.16 1.51 -13.52
N VAL A 124 -19.91 1.73 -13.94
CA VAL A 124 -19.58 2.66 -15.04
C VAL A 124 -20.18 2.14 -16.36
N ALA A 125 -20.03 0.85 -16.65
CA ALA A 125 -20.60 0.25 -17.86
C ALA A 125 -22.14 0.38 -17.90
N GLU A 126 -22.82 0.15 -16.78
CA GLU A 126 -24.27 0.36 -16.65
C GLU A 126 -24.68 1.82 -16.89
N ALA A 127 -23.94 2.77 -16.29
CA ALA A 127 -24.19 4.19 -16.48
C ALA A 127 -24.02 4.62 -17.94
N VAL A 128 -22.96 4.17 -18.61
CA VAL A 128 -22.73 4.44 -20.04
C VAL A 128 -23.83 3.82 -20.92
N ALA A 129 -24.23 2.59 -20.63
CA ALA A 129 -25.31 1.94 -21.36
C ALA A 129 -26.66 2.65 -21.19
N ALA A 130 -26.92 3.27 -20.05
CA ALA A 130 -28.13 4.06 -19.80
C ALA A 130 -28.14 5.39 -20.59
N LEU A 131 -27.00 5.98 -20.86
CA LEU A 131 -26.87 7.22 -21.64
C LEU A 131 -27.06 6.98 -23.16
N GLY A 132 -26.90 5.76 -23.63
CA GLY A 132 -27.06 5.38 -25.06
C GLY A 132 -28.49 4.97 -25.44
N ARG A 133 -29.47 5.12 -24.53
CA ARG A 133 -30.89 4.88 -24.77
C ARG A 133 -31.62 6.20 -24.83
#